data_b9382408c8f46de887ed815ef6c25f3e
#
_entry.id   b9382408c8f46de887ed815ef6c25f3e
#
_cell.length_a   1.000
_cell.length_b   1.000
_cell.length_c   1.000
_cell.angle_alpha   90.00
_cell.angle_beta   90.00
_cell.angle_gamma   90.00
#
_symmetry.space_group_name_H-M   'P 1'
#
loop_
_entity.id
_entity.type
_entity.pdbx_description
1 polymer ?
#
loop_
_entity_poly.entity_id
_entity_poly.type
_entity_poly.pdbx_seq_one_letter_code
_entity_poly.pdbx_strand_id
1 'polypeptide(L)'
;MISNFRQLYNPKKESPHREYSKSMSSNVSHLKMSNCKVIKSKGFTLIEFIVAMVILGILAVGISSFLQFGSRMYADVSARDQILSSARFAIERLNRELRGALPNSARITTNACLEFMPIQSSAIYVDIPVSPDVASDEVTIVPASTTVSITDVVSYNAIVYPITSDDVYVESNQKFYPIDTAVYSADEANDPHRLFLEADVLFAEESTTSRVYFIDNSVMYCIEGSDDNNSLIRYDVTSHTITGDPDDLSNRAVMAEYLKDDSAFSTIGANLQRNSIVS
;
A
#
# COMPACT_ATOMS: atom_id res chain seq x y z
N MET A 1 -23.15 -15.93 15.19
CA MET A 1 -23.53 -16.93 14.19
C MET A 1 -22.40 -17.03 13.17
N ILE A 2 -21.37 -17.77 13.54
CA ILE A 2 -20.18 -18.02 12.70
C ILE A 2 -20.15 -19.52 12.48
N SER A 3 -20.62 -19.98 11.35
CA SER A 3 -20.27 -21.30 10.85
C SER A 3 -20.59 -21.37 9.36
N ASN A 4 -19.69 -21.95 8.62
CA ASN A 4 -19.73 -22.36 7.22
C ASN A 4 -19.07 -21.45 6.18
N PHE A 5 -17.73 -21.43 6.21
CA PHE A 5 -16.92 -21.31 5.00
C PHE A 5 -15.65 -22.17 5.14
N ARG A 6 -15.84 -23.49 5.17
CA ARG A 6 -14.75 -24.46 5.17
C ARG A 6 -15.13 -25.70 4.37
N GLN A 7 -15.35 -25.50 3.08
CA GLN A 7 -15.38 -26.61 2.09
C GLN A 7 -15.27 -25.97 0.71
N LEU A 8 -14.12 -26.08 0.10
CA LEU A 8 -13.89 -26.09 -1.35
C LEU A 8 -12.38 -25.90 -1.64
N TYR A 9 -11.55 -26.81 -1.12
CA TYR A 9 -10.28 -27.12 -1.79
C TYR A 9 -9.78 -28.49 -1.31
N ASN A 10 -10.09 -29.50 -2.10
CA ASN A 10 -9.54 -30.85 -1.92
C ASN A 10 -8.80 -31.24 -3.22
N PRO A 11 -7.48 -31.16 -3.29
CA PRO A 11 -6.76 -31.73 -4.40
C PRO A 11 -6.53 -33.21 -4.17
N LYS A 12 -7.44 -34.03 -4.70
CA LYS A 12 -7.20 -35.46 -4.86
C LYS A 12 -6.08 -35.67 -5.88
N LYS A 13 -4.94 -36.06 -5.37
CA LYS A 13 -3.82 -36.57 -6.13
C LYS A 13 -4.05 -38.06 -6.37
N GLU A 14 -4.63 -38.39 -7.48
CA GLU A 14 -4.66 -39.78 -7.97
C GLU A 14 -3.40 -40.02 -8.81
N SER A 15 -2.53 -40.88 -8.30
CA SER A 15 -1.47 -41.52 -9.04
C SER A 15 -2.04 -42.80 -9.66
N PRO A 16 -1.90 -43.04 -10.96
CA PRO A 16 -2.23 -44.32 -11.54
C PRO A 16 -1.07 -45.31 -11.36
N HIS A 17 -1.20 -46.20 -10.38
CA HIS A 17 -0.46 -47.46 -10.39
C HIS A 17 -0.93 -48.29 -11.57
N ARG A 18 -0.11 -48.39 -12.60
CA ARG A 18 -0.26 -49.41 -13.63
C ARG A 18 0.48 -50.67 -13.19
N GLU A 19 -0.26 -51.59 -12.64
CA GLU A 19 0.15 -52.98 -12.59
C GLU A 19 0.29 -53.54 -14.04
N TYR A 20 1.50 -53.85 -14.43
CA TYR A 20 1.79 -54.67 -15.60
C TYR A 20 2.29 -56.00 -15.11
N SER A 21 1.35 -56.88 -14.76
CA SER A 21 1.58 -58.32 -14.70
C SER A 21 1.50 -58.87 -16.13
N LYS A 22 2.61 -59.17 -16.71
CA LYS A 22 2.66 -59.98 -17.94
C LYS A 22 3.59 -61.16 -17.74
N SER A 23 2.96 -62.32 -17.63
CA SER A 23 3.58 -63.60 -17.67
C SER A 23 4.54 -63.71 -18.87
N MET A 24 5.79 -63.95 -18.62
CA MET A 24 6.75 -64.21 -19.65
C MET A 24 7.12 -65.68 -19.62
N SER A 25 6.49 -66.37 -20.55
CA SER A 25 6.84 -67.72 -20.98
C SER A 25 8.33 -67.84 -21.37
N SER A 26 8.98 -68.82 -20.83
CA SER A 26 10.33 -69.20 -21.10
C SER A 26 10.55 -69.64 -22.57
N ASN A 27 11.20 -68.78 -23.33
CA ASN A 27 11.92 -69.24 -24.55
C ASN A 27 13.41 -68.96 -24.32
N VAL A 28 14.08 -70.02 -23.91
CA VAL A 28 15.55 -70.09 -23.93
C VAL A 28 16.00 -70.27 -25.38
N SER A 29 16.20 -69.14 -26.07
CA SER A 29 16.93 -69.14 -27.33
C SER A 29 18.40 -68.91 -27.02
N HIS A 30 19.24 -69.88 -27.46
CA HIS A 30 20.70 -69.83 -27.43
C HIS A 30 21.23 -68.47 -27.93
N LEU A 31 21.58 -67.59 -27.04
CA LEU A 31 22.37 -66.43 -27.36
C LEU A 31 23.81 -66.84 -27.63
N LYS A 32 24.14 -66.86 -28.90
CA LYS A 32 25.47 -67.00 -29.43
C LYS A 32 26.35 -65.91 -28.79
N MET A 33 27.30 -66.37 -27.95
CA MET A 33 28.29 -65.45 -27.36
C MET A 33 29.12 -64.86 -28.51
N SER A 34 28.73 -63.61 -28.86
CA SER A 34 29.52 -62.74 -29.70
C SER A 34 30.84 -62.46 -28.96
N ASN A 35 31.96 -62.73 -29.57
CA ASN A 35 33.29 -62.42 -29.06
C ASN A 35 33.37 -60.95 -28.62
N CYS A 36 33.31 -60.74 -27.33
CA CYS A 36 33.59 -59.46 -26.74
C CYS A 36 35.09 -59.19 -26.97
N LYS A 37 35.36 -58.35 -27.96
CA LYS A 37 36.71 -57.88 -28.25
C LYS A 37 37.15 -57.04 -27.04
N VAL A 38 37.99 -57.63 -26.19
CA VAL A 38 38.58 -56.89 -25.07
C VAL A 38 39.43 -55.80 -25.68
N ILE A 39 38.89 -54.60 -25.61
CA ILE A 39 39.62 -53.37 -25.94
C ILE A 39 40.73 -53.26 -24.89
N LYS A 40 41.96 -53.51 -25.24
CA LYS A 40 43.10 -53.23 -24.36
C LYS A 40 43.09 -51.73 -24.07
N SER A 41 42.67 -51.35 -22.88
CA SER A 41 42.83 -50.01 -22.37
C SER A 41 44.32 -49.68 -22.29
N LYS A 42 44.76 -48.74 -23.09
CA LYS A 42 46.10 -48.19 -22.97
C LYS A 42 46.13 -47.42 -21.67
N GLY A 43 47.00 -47.73 -20.75
CA GLY A 43 47.20 -47.00 -19.51
C GLY A 43 47.66 -45.58 -19.82
N PHE A 44 47.20 -44.63 -19.01
CA PHE A 44 47.63 -43.23 -19.07
C PHE A 44 49.13 -43.11 -18.81
N THR A 45 49.80 -42.31 -19.59
CA THR A 45 51.22 -41.99 -19.35
C THR A 45 51.32 -40.92 -18.26
N LEU A 46 52.41 -40.95 -17.47
CA LEU A 46 52.62 -39.96 -16.40
C LEU A 46 52.65 -38.53 -16.94
N ILE A 47 53.17 -38.30 -18.14
CA ILE A 47 53.22 -37.00 -18.78
C ILE A 47 51.81 -36.51 -19.17
N GLU A 48 50.92 -37.37 -19.63
CA GLU A 48 49.54 -37.03 -19.98
C GLU A 48 48.75 -36.60 -18.76
N PHE A 49 48.98 -37.23 -17.61
CA PHE A 49 48.39 -36.85 -16.33
C PHE A 49 48.84 -35.43 -15.88
N ILE A 50 50.17 -35.15 -15.99
CA ILE A 50 50.70 -33.84 -15.64
C ILE A 50 50.10 -32.72 -16.52
N VAL A 51 50.07 -32.96 -17.84
CA VAL A 51 49.52 -31.97 -18.80
C VAL A 51 48.02 -31.74 -18.53
N ALA A 52 47.27 -32.79 -18.27
CA ALA A 52 45.85 -32.69 -17.95
C ALA A 52 45.61 -31.85 -16.66
N MET A 53 46.42 -32.06 -15.61
CA MET A 53 46.29 -31.25 -14.37
C MET A 53 46.64 -29.78 -14.58
N VAL A 54 47.65 -29.48 -15.40
CA VAL A 54 48.01 -28.10 -15.73
C VAL A 54 46.89 -27.39 -16.49
N ILE A 55 46.32 -28.04 -17.50
CA ILE A 55 45.21 -27.50 -18.29
C ILE A 55 43.97 -27.31 -17.41
N LEU A 56 43.61 -28.29 -16.57
CA LEU A 56 42.49 -28.17 -15.63
C LEU A 56 42.69 -27.04 -14.63
N GLY A 57 43.93 -26.85 -14.15
CA GLY A 57 44.26 -25.72 -13.25
C GLY A 57 44.04 -24.39 -13.89
N ILE A 58 44.47 -24.17 -15.12
CA ILE A 58 44.25 -22.90 -15.86
C ILE A 58 42.77 -22.69 -16.12
N LEU A 59 42.03 -23.73 -16.54
CA LEU A 59 40.60 -23.64 -16.79
C LEU A 59 39.82 -23.35 -15.48
N ALA A 60 40.19 -23.96 -14.36
CA ALA A 60 39.54 -23.76 -13.08
C ALA A 60 39.65 -22.29 -12.61
N VAL A 61 40.83 -21.68 -12.77
CA VAL A 61 41.03 -20.25 -12.44
C VAL A 61 40.18 -19.35 -13.36
N GLY A 62 40.14 -19.61 -14.65
CA GLY A 62 39.35 -18.87 -15.62
C GLY A 62 37.84 -18.94 -15.33
N ILE A 63 37.32 -20.12 -15.05
CA ILE A 63 35.91 -20.35 -14.73
C ILE A 63 35.56 -19.70 -13.41
N SER A 64 36.43 -19.79 -12.39
CA SER A 64 36.19 -19.13 -11.08
C SER A 64 36.06 -17.63 -11.19
N SER A 65 36.92 -16.97 -11.97
CA SER A 65 36.88 -15.52 -12.22
C SER A 65 35.60 -15.13 -12.94
N PHE A 66 35.19 -15.89 -13.93
CA PHE A 66 33.95 -15.64 -14.67
C PHE A 66 32.71 -15.77 -13.78
N LEU A 67 32.64 -16.80 -12.94
CA LEU A 67 31.55 -17.01 -12.00
C LEU A 67 31.47 -15.90 -10.95
N GLN A 68 32.60 -15.45 -10.42
CA GLN A 68 32.66 -14.33 -9.48
C GLN A 68 32.16 -13.02 -10.10
N PHE A 69 32.58 -12.73 -11.33
CA PHE A 69 32.12 -11.54 -12.04
C PHE A 69 30.60 -11.60 -12.31
N GLY A 70 30.12 -12.75 -12.81
CA GLY A 70 28.69 -12.98 -13.08
C GLY A 70 27.84 -12.86 -11.83
N SER A 71 28.28 -13.42 -10.70
CA SER A 71 27.53 -13.34 -9.45
C SER A 71 27.47 -11.92 -8.87
N ARG A 72 28.54 -11.14 -8.97
CA ARG A 72 28.53 -9.72 -8.57
C ARG A 72 27.58 -8.91 -9.43
N MET A 73 27.66 -9.04 -10.75
CA MET A 73 26.75 -8.35 -11.67
C MET A 73 25.29 -8.69 -11.39
N TYR A 74 24.98 -9.96 -11.12
CA TYR A 74 23.63 -10.38 -10.76
C TYR A 74 23.17 -9.76 -9.44
N ALA A 75 24.01 -9.73 -8.41
CA ALA A 75 23.71 -9.11 -7.14
C ALA A 75 23.43 -7.61 -7.29
N ASP A 76 24.26 -6.88 -8.05
CA ASP A 76 24.09 -5.44 -8.29
C ASP A 76 22.79 -5.14 -9.05
N VAL A 77 22.46 -5.92 -10.07
CA VAL A 77 21.22 -5.75 -10.84
C VAL A 77 20.00 -6.07 -9.96
N SER A 78 20.06 -7.14 -9.18
CA SER A 78 18.98 -7.53 -8.28
C SER A 78 18.73 -6.46 -7.20
N ALA A 79 19.79 -5.90 -6.61
CA ALA A 79 19.68 -4.81 -5.62
C ALA A 79 19.02 -3.56 -6.23
N ARG A 80 19.42 -3.18 -7.45
CA ARG A 80 18.81 -2.03 -8.15
C ARG A 80 17.34 -2.28 -8.47
N ASP A 81 16.98 -3.48 -8.91
CA ASP A 81 15.60 -3.84 -9.24
C ASP A 81 14.72 -3.80 -7.97
N GLN A 82 15.23 -4.26 -6.85
CA GLN A 82 14.54 -4.16 -5.56
C GLN A 82 14.27 -2.70 -5.16
N ILE A 83 15.28 -1.82 -5.24
CA ILE A 83 15.11 -0.40 -4.93
C ILE A 83 14.09 0.26 -5.86
N LEU A 84 14.18 0.02 -7.16
CA LEU A 84 13.24 0.58 -8.13
C LEU A 84 11.81 0.06 -7.92
N SER A 85 11.67 -1.20 -7.56
CA SER A 85 10.37 -1.82 -7.25
C SER A 85 9.73 -1.19 -6.01
N SER A 86 10.49 -1.00 -4.93
CA SER A 86 9.99 -0.35 -3.71
C SER A 86 9.62 1.11 -3.95
N ALA A 87 10.44 1.85 -4.72
CA ALA A 87 10.15 3.24 -5.06
C ALA A 87 8.86 3.38 -5.91
N ARG A 88 8.68 2.52 -6.92
CA ARG A 88 7.45 2.50 -7.70
C ARG A 88 6.23 2.19 -6.85
N PHE A 89 6.32 1.19 -5.98
CA PHE A 89 5.25 0.85 -5.04
C PHE A 89 4.89 2.03 -4.14
N ALA A 90 5.90 2.72 -3.59
CA ALA A 90 5.70 3.89 -2.73
C ALA A 90 4.97 5.02 -3.46
N ILE A 91 5.42 5.34 -4.68
CA ILE A 91 4.80 6.39 -5.51
C ILE A 91 3.36 6.01 -5.90
N GLU A 92 3.11 4.78 -6.32
CA GLU A 92 1.77 4.32 -6.69
C GLU A 92 0.81 4.35 -5.49
N ARG A 93 1.28 3.94 -4.32
CA ARG A 93 0.51 4.00 -3.09
C ARG A 93 0.20 5.44 -2.69
N LEU A 94 1.21 6.31 -2.66
CA LEU A 94 1.05 7.73 -2.36
C LEU A 94 0.05 8.40 -3.30
N ASN A 95 0.18 8.18 -4.60
CA ASN A 95 -0.74 8.71 -5.60
C ASN A 95 -2.18 8.23 -5.40
N ARG A 96 -2.36 6.96 -5.02
CA ARG A 96 -3.68 6.41 -4.75
C ARG A 96 -4.30 7.01 -3.49
N GLU A 97 -3.52 7.16 -2.42
CA GLU A 97 -3.98 7.76 -1.17
C GLU A 97 -4.30 9.25 -1.36
N LEU A 98 -3.45 10.00 -2.05
CA LEU A 98 -3.69 11.42 -2.37
C LEU A 98 -4.96 11.65 -3.22
N ARG A 99 -5.29 10.72 -4.13
CA ARG A 99 -6.54 10.83 -4.91
C ARG A 99 -7.79 10.63 -4.07
N GLY A 100 -7.68 9.91 -2.97
CA GLY A 100 -8.74 9.73 -1.98
C GLY A 100 -8.70 10.77 -0.85
N ALA A 101 -7.77 11.70 -0.90
CA ALA A 101 -7.65 12.74 0.11
C ALA A 101 -8.70 13.83 -0.04
N LEU A 102 -9.05 14.43 1.07
CA LEU A 102 -9.93 15.60 1.12
C LEU A 102 -9.32 16.74 0.30
N PRO A 103 -10.09 17.41 -0.54
CA PRO A 103 -9.61 18.56 -1.31
C PRO A 103 -8.96 19.59 -0.38
N ASN A 104 -7.81 20.11 -0.80
CA ASN A 104 -7.03 21.12 -0.08
C ASN A 104 -6.43 20.66 1.27
N SER A 105 -6.55 19.39 1.66
CA SER A 105 -5.97 18.90 2.92
C SER A 105 -4.45 18.68 2.84
N ALA A 106 -3.88 18.52 1.66
CA ALA A 106 -2.45 18.26 1.53
C ALA A 106 -1.61 19.47 1.93
N ARG A 107 -0.71 19.26 2.90
CA ARG A 107 0.24 20.29 3.40
C ARG A 107 1.61 19.69 3.69
N ILE A 108 2.61 20.56 3.74
CA ILE A 108 3.93 20.22 4.25
C ILE A 108 4.02 20.67 5.70
N THR A 109 4.37 19.78 6.57
CA THR A 109 4.55 20.08 8.00
C THR A 109 5.90 20.78 8.26
N THR A 110 6.08 21.29 9.47
CA THR A 110 7.36 21.90 9.90
C THR A 110 8.56 20.96 9.79
N ASN A 111 8.33 19.64 9.86
CA ASN A 111 9.35 18.61 9.71
C ASN A 111 9.55 18.16 8.25
N ALA A 112 9.09 18.94 7.28
CA ALA A 112 9.14 18.62 5.85
C ALA A 112 8.43 17.31 5.46
N CYS A 113 7.47 16.85 6.26
CA CYS A 113 6.62 15.71 5.95
C CYS A 113 5.39 16.17 5.14
N LEU A 114 4.95 15.31 4.23
CA LEU A 114 3.68 15.49 3.53
C LEU A 114 2.55 14.90 4.38
N GLU A 115 1.58 15.74 4.75
CA GLU A 115 0.38 15.34 5.48
C GLU A 115 -0.86 15.61 4.66
N PHE A 116 -1.84 14.71 4.72
CA PHE A 116 -3.15 14.87 4.10
C PHE A 116 -4.21 14.06 4.84
N MET A 117 -5.48 14.44 4.65
CA MET A 117 -6.63 13.83 5.30
C MET A 117 -7.39 12.93 4.32
N PRO A 118 -7.43 11.59 4.52
CA PRO A 118 -8.25 10.70 3.70
C PRO A 118 -9.74 10.93 3.94
N ILE A 119 -10.54 10.91 2.87
CA ILE A 119 -12.00 10.91 2.97
C ILE A 119 -12.44 9.49 3.35
N GLN A 120 -13.16 9.35 4.47
CA GLN A 120 -13.78 8.09 4.85
C GLN A 120 -15.07 7.87 4.07
N SER A 121 -15.90 8.92 4.02
CA SER A 121 -17.11 8.93 3.19
C SER A 121 -17.57 10.37 2.93
N SER A 122 -18.62 10.54 2.13
CA SER A 122 -19.21 11.84 1.88
C SER A 122 -20.72 11.72 1.63
N ALA A 123 -21.47 12.75 1.99
CA ALA A 123 -22.89 12.86 1.73
C ALA A 123 -23.25 14.21 1.13
N ILE A 124 -24.46 14.31 0.62
CA ILE A 124 -25.09 15.59 0.28
C ILE A 124 -25.91 15.99 1.49
N TYR A 125 -25.70 17.18 2.00
CA TYR A 125 -26.56 17.72 3.05
C TYR A 125 -27.74 18.47 2.44
N VAL A 126 -28.86 18.47 3.19
CA VAL A 126 -30.07 19.24 2.88
C VAL A 126 -30.05 20.52 3.68
N ASP A 127 -29.57 20.42 4.93
CA ASP A 127 -29.55 21.52 5.89
C ASP A 127 -28.34 21.41 6.82
N ILE A 128 -27.68 22.53 7.06
CA ILE A 128 -26.58 22.70 8.03
C ILE A 128 -26.69 24.07 8.69
N PRO A 129 -26.29 24.21 9.96
CA PRO A 129 -26.29 25.50 10.63
C PRO A 129 -25.20 26.42 10.10
N VAL A 130 -25.57 27.45 9.32
CA VAL A 130 -24.67 28.47 8.76
C VAL A 130 -25.27 29.84 8.99
N SER A 131 -24.44 30.85 9.30
CA SER A 131 -24.92 32.23 9.46
C SER A 131 -25.76 32.68 8.24
N PRO A 132 -26.98 33.26 8.43
CA PRO A 132 -27.53 33.86 9.63
C PRO A 132 -28.36 32.95 10.55
N ASP A 133 -28.33 31.65 10.37
CA ASP A 133 -29.10 30.71 11.18
C ASP A 133 -28.66 30.74 12.65
N VAL A 134 -29.46 30.09 13.48
CA VAL A 134 -29.11 29.89 14.89
C VAL A 134 -28.17 28.65 14.97
N ALA A 135 -27.19 28.69 15.87
CA ALA A 135 -26.34 27.56 16.13
C ALA A 135 -27.19 26.32 16.47
N SER A 136 -26.83 25.18 15.91
CA SER A 136 -27.49 23.90 16.11
C SER A 136 -26.47 22.76 16.05
N ASP A 137 -26.78 21.67 16.69
CA ASP A 137 -26.02 20.39 16.60
C ASP A 137 -26.49 19.49 15.46
N GLU A 138 -27.62 19.83 14.80
CA GLU A 138 -28.26 18.99 13.79
C GLU A 138 -27.73 19.30 12.37
N VAL A 139 -27.31 18.26 11.66
CA VAL A 139 -26.98 18.26 10.23
C VAL A 139 -27.86 17.25 9.52
N THR A 140 -28.65 17.71 8.56
CA THR A 140 -29.57 16.87 7.79
C THR A 140 -28.92 16.47 6.46
N ILE A 141 -28.80 15.17 6.21
CA ILE A 141 -28.17 14.63 4.99
C ILE A 141 -29.15 13.80 4.17
N VAL A 142 -28.91 13.76 2.86
CA VAL A 142 -29.59 12.80 1.98
C VAL A 142 -29.03 11.41 2.26
N PRO A 143 -29.87 10.39 2.38
CA PRO A 143 -29.42 9.03 2.54
C PRO A 143 -28.38 8.67 1.47
N ALA A 144 -27.17 8.38 1.89
CA ALA A 144 -26.16 7.86 0.96
C ALA A 144 -26.60 6.47 0.51
N SER A 145 -26.47 6.18 -0.78
CA SER A 145 -26.68 4.84 -1.31
C SER A 145 -26.06 3.79 -0.37
N THR A 146 -26.77 2.75 -0.07
CA THR A 146 -26.65 1.60 0.84
C THR A 146 -25.26 1.05 1.20
N THR A 147 -24.17 1.67 0.82
CA THR A 147 -22.81 1.14 1.01
C THR A 147 -22.04 1.72 2.20
N VAL A 148 -22.50 2.81 2.77
CA VAL A 148 -21.90 3.39 3.98
C VAL A 148 -22.94 3.37 5.10
N SER A 149 -22.69 2.57 6.10
CA SER A 149 -23.50 2.58 7.32
C SER A 149 -23.27 3.93 8.02
N ILE A 150 -24.34 4.70 8.26
CA ILE A 150 -24.25 5.92 9.04
C ILE A 150 -23.72 5.65 10.46
N THR A 151 -23.91 4.47 11.00
CA THR A 151 -23.30 4.06 12.27
C THR A 151 -21.78 4.09 12.25
N ASP A 152 -21.15 4.02 11.08
CA ASP A 152 -19.71 4.05 10.95
C ASP A 152 -19.15 5.49 10.94
N VAL A 153 -19.99 6.52 10.80
CA VAL A 153 -19.56 7.93 10.85
C VAL A 153 -19.53 8.51 12.25
N VAL A 154 -20.12 7.84 13.23
CA VAL A 154 -19.97 8.18 14.64
C VAL A 154 -18.49 8.08 15.03
N SER A 155 -17.94 9.12 15.62
CA SER A 155 -16.51 9.33 15.90
C SER A 155 -15.70 9.94 14.76
N TYR A 156 -16.33 10.28 13.62
CA TYR A 156 -15.69 11.07 12.58
C TYR A 156 -15.95 12.55 12.75
N ASN A 157 -15.21 13.37 12.03
CA ASN A 157 -15.49 14.80 11.92
C ASN A 157 -16.24 15.07 10.61
N ALA A 158 -17.29 15.86 10.70
CA ALA A 158 -17.99 16.41 9.54
C ALA A 158 -17.29 17.69 9.09
N ILE A 159 -16.80 17.76 7.85
CA ILE A 159 -16.16 18.95 7.28
C ILE A 159 -16.92 19.44 6.07
N VAL A 160 -17.11 20.76 6.01
CA VAL A 160 -17.85 21.44 4.96
C VAL A 160 -16.99 22.49 4.29
N TYR A 161 -16.86 22.41 2.97
CA TYR A 161 -16.24 23.41 2.10
C TYR A 161 -14.83 23.87 2.52
N PRO A 162 -13.84 22.98 2.67
CA PRO A 162 -12.47 23.38 2.92
C PRO A 162 -11.85 24.01 1.67
N ILE A 163 -11.35 25.23 1.77
CA ILE A 163 -10.72 25.99 0.67
C ILE A 163 -9.19 25.96 0.81
N THR A 164 -8.71 25.91 2.03
CA THR A 164 -7.28 25.88 2.38
C THR A 164 -6.95 24.71 3.29
N SER A 165 -5.67 24.40 3.46
CA SER A 165 -5.26 23.39 4.42
C SER A 165 -5.61 23.77 5.87
N ASP A 166 -5.58 25.05 6.19
CA ASP A 166 -5.93 25.52 7.53
C ASP A 166 -7.41 25.26 7.88
N ASP A 167 -8.29 25.20 6.88
CA ASP A 167 -9.70 24.86 7.09
C ASP A 167 -9.89 23.39 7.53
N VAL A 168 -8.91 22.55 7.25
CA VAL A 168 -8.93 21.13 7.60
C VAL A 168 -8.34 20.88 8.98
N TYR A 169 -7.37 21.69 9.38
CA TYR A 169 -6.55 21.42 10.56
C TYR A 169 -6.70 22.46 11.68
N VAL A 170 -7.38 23.56 11.47
CA VAL A 170 -7.53 24.65 12.46
C VAL A 170 -9.00 24.81 12.84
N GLU A 171 -9.36 24.40 14.06
CA GLU A 171 -10.75 24.45 14.55
C GLU A 171 -11.37 25.86 14.51
N SER A 172 -10.56 26.90 14.75
CA SER A 172 -11.07 28.30 14.75
C SER A 172 -11.64 28.75 13.40
N ASN A 173 -11.38 28.01 12.31
CA ASN A 173 -11.94 28.28 10.98
C ASN A 173 -13.40 27.82 10.83
N GLN A 174 -13.92 27.11 11.82
CA GLN A 174 -15.32 26.64 11.87
C GLN A 174 -15.78 25.88 10.62
N LYS A 175 -14.90 25.03 10.09
CA LYS A 175 -15.19 24.23 8.89
C LYS A 175 -15.48 22.78 9.20
N PHE A 176 -15.03 22.26 10.34
CA PHE A 176 -15.24 20.88 10.76
C PHE A 176 -15.66 20.78 12.22
N TYR A 177 -16.45 19.76 12.51
CA TYR A 177 -16.95 19.47 13.85
C TYR A 177 -17.09 17.97 14.06
N PRO A 178 -16.85 17.47 15.30
CA PRO A 178 -17.00 16.06 15.62
C PRO A 178 -18.47 15.64 15.64
N ILE A 179 -18.73 14.41 15.21
CA ILE A 179 -20.06 13.81 15.19
C ILE A 179 -20.23 12.98 16.46
N ASP A 180 -21.24 13.29 17.26
CA ASP A 180 -21.59 12.52 18.46
C ASP A 180 -22.47 11.32 18.12
N THR A 181 -23.59 11.55 17.44
CA THR A 181 -24.55 10.49 17.11
C THR A 181 -25.12 10.65 15.71
N ALA A 182 -25.59 9.54 15.15
CA ALA A 182 -26.31 9.50 13.90
C ALA A 182 -27.64 8.79 14.09
N VAL A 183 -28.74 9.45 13.74
CA VAL A 183 -30.08 8.91 13.84
C VAL A 183 -30.60 8.60 12.44
N TYR A 184 -30.94 7.33 12.26
CA TYR A 184 -31.69 6.89 11.10
C TYR A 184 -33.15 7.24 11.24
N SER A 185 -33.74 7.82 10.21
CA SER A 185 -35.19 7.80 10.11
C SER A 185 -35.68 6.38 9.78
N ALA A 186 -36.74 5.97 10.49
CA ALA A 186 -37.37 4.67 10.25
C ALA A 186 -38.06 4.55 8.87
N ASP A 187 -38.29 5.67 8.20
CA ASP A 187 -38.86 5.74 6.85
C ASP A 187 -37.78 6.18 5.85
N GLU A 188 -36.87 5.27 5.55
CA GLU A 188 -35.69 5.49 4.66
C GLU A 188 -36.05 6.06 3.28
N ALA A 189 -37.29 5.99 2.85
CA ALA A 189 -37.73 6.45 1.53
C ALA A 189 -38.13 7.94 1.49
N ASN A 190 -38.53 8.51 2.62
CA ASN A 190 -39.14 9.84 2.65
C ASN A 190 -38.55 10.81 3.67
N ASP A 191 -37.70 10.36 4.59
CA ASP A 191 -37.18 11.20 5.67
C ASP A 191 -35.64 11.27 5.60
N PRO A 192 -35.03 12.48 5.60
CA PRO A 192 -33.59 12.61 5.57
C PRO A 192 -32.94 12.08 6.84
N HIS A 193 -31.73 11.57 6.70
CA HIS A 193 -30.94 11.13 7.86
C HIS A 193 -30.42 12.35 8.61
N ARG A 194 -30.35 12.25 9.93
CA ARG A 194 -29.85 13.29 10.81
C ARG A 194 -28.56 12.86 11.48
N LEU A 195 -27.59 13.74 11.45
CA LEU A 195 -26.35 13.64 12.23
C LEU A 195 -26.41 14.68 13.32
N PHE A 196 -25.99 14.31 14.51
CA PHE A 196 -25.84 15.23 15.64
C PHE A 196 -24.37 15.41 15.95
N LEU A 197 -23.97 16.68 16.01
CA LEU A 197 -22.64 17.10 16.39
C LEU A 197 -22.52 17.12 17.92
N GLU A 198 -21.30 17.14 18.45
CA GLU A 198 -21.08 17.18 19.91
C GLU A 198 -21.58 18.46 20.60
N ALA A 199 -21.81 19.54 19.85
CA ALA A 199 -22.29 20.83 20.37
C ALA A 199 -23.04 21.61 19.32
N ASP A 200 -23.81 22.61 19.78
CA ASP A 200 -24.42 23.61 18.91
C ASP A 200 -23.32 24.45 18.23
N VAL A 201 -23.24 24.40 16.91
CA VAL A 201 -22.22 25.06 16.12
C VAL A 201 -22.79 25.90 14.98
N LEU A 202 -21.96 26.73 14.39
CA LEU A 202 -22.20 27.38 13.10
C LEU A 202 -21.03 27.10 12.18
N PHE A 203 -21.28 26.50 11.01
CA PHE A 203 -20.28 26.42 9.97
C PHE A 203 -19.98 27.78 9.36
N ALA A 204 -18.73 28.02 9.01
CA ALA A 204 -18.33 29.33 8.48
C ALA A 204 -18.97 29.68 7.13
N GLU A 205 -19.16 28.67 6.27
CA GLU A 205 -19.68 28.81 4.90
C GLU A 205 -20.40 27.55 4.44
N GLU A 206 -21.37 27.72 3.54
CA GLU A 206 -22.00 26.61 2.83
C GLU A 206 -21.13 26.08 1.68
N SER A 207 -21.25 24.80 1.40
CA SER A 207 -20.67 24.21 0.20
C SER A 207 -21.53 24.53 -1.03
N THR A 208 -20.93 25.01 -2.09
CA THR A 208 -21.61 25.27 -3.38
C THR A 208 -22.26 24.03 -4.00
N THR A 209 -21.87 22.86 -3.57
CA THR A 209 -22.39 21.55 -4.01
C THR A 209 -23.17 20.83 -2.92
N SER A 210 -23.46 21.50 -1.80
CA SER A 210 -24.12 20.93 -0.62
C SER A 210 -23.47 19.61 -0.16
N ARG A 211 -22.14 19.56 -0.16
CA ARG A 211 -21.39 18.36 0.19
C ARG A 211 -20.73 18.47 1.54
N VAL A 212 -20.94 17.44 2.36
CA VAL A 212 -20.21 17.19 3.61
C VAL A 212 -19.31 15.98 3.42
N TYR A 213 -18.08 16.07 3.93
CA TYR A 213 -17.14 14.97 3.97
C TYR A 213 -16.98 14.50 5.41
N PHE A 214 -16.78 13.19 5.55
CA PHE A 214 -16.51 12.56 6.84
C PHE A 214 -15.05 12.14 6.86
N ILE A 215 -14.33 12.66 7.84
CA ILE A 215 -12.89 12.51 8.01
C ILE A 215 -12.60 11.99 9.41
N ASP A 216 -11.48 11.27 9.54
CA ASP A 216 -11.02 10.71 10.81
C ASP A 216 -9.55 11.10 11.01
N ASN A 217 -8.64 10.21 10.81
CA ASN A 217 -7.21 10.40 11.04
C ASN A 217 -6.48 10.89 9.78
N SER A 218 -5.45 11.72 9.94
CA SER A 218 -4.59 12.09 8.83
C SER A 218 -3.52 11.03 8.55
N VAL A 219 -2.96 11.09 7.36
CA VAL A 219 -1.83 10.28 6.93
C VAL A 219 -0.64 11.18 6.68
N MET A 220 0.52 10.77 7.18
CA MET A 220 1.76 11.52 7.05
C MET A 220 2.84 10.67 6.36
N TYR A 221 3.53 11.26 5.41
CA TYR A 221 4.70 10.68 4.76
C TYR A 221 5.93 11.53 5.08
N CYS A 222 6.89 10.94 5.78
CA CYS A 222 8.14 11.59 6.17
C CYS A 222 9.34 10.94 5.52
N ILE A 223 10.39 11.71 5.27
CA ILE A 223 11.70 11.19 4.94
C ILE A 223 12.53 11.24 6.21
N GLU A 224 12.99 10.09 6.65
CA GLU A 224 13.78 9.94 7.87
C GLU A 224 15.10 9.23 7.56
N GLY A 225 16.17 9.69 8.17
CA GLY A 225 17.49 9.11 8.01
C GLY A 225 18.59 10.14 8.17
N SER A 226 19.77 9.78 7.71
CA SER A 226 20.94 10.66 7.66
C SER A 226 21.74 10.40 6.38
N ASP A 227 22.24 11.46 5.80
CA ASP A 227 23.07 11.44 4.60
C ASP A 227 22.38 10.74 3.39
N ASP A 228 23.05 9.82 2.74
CA ASP A 228 22.53 9.10 1.56
C ASP A 228 21.68 7.86 1.91
N ASN A 229 21.25 7.70 3.15
CA ASN A 229 20.48 6.53 3.62
C ASN A 229 19.15 6.92 4.27
N ASN A 230 18.40 7.74 3.55
CA ASN A 230 17.07 8.13 4.00
C ASN A 230 16.03 7.10 3.59
N SER A 231 14.96 7.02 4.37
CA SER A 231 13.81 6.15 4.12
C SER A 231 12.53 6.96 4.07
N LEU A 232 11.68 6.67 3.11
CA LEU A 232 10.31 7.18 3.08
C LEU A 232 9.44 6.34 4.00
N ILE A 233 8.86 6.98 4.99
CA ILE A 233 8.05 6.33 6.01
C ILE A 233 6.65 6.91 5.99
N ARG A 234 5.66 6.05 6.07
CA ARG A 234 4.26 6.38 6.21
C ARG A 234 3.81 6.19 7.65
N TYR A 235 3.05 7.14 8.15
CA TYR A 235 2.43 7.11 9.47
C TYR A 235 0.93 7.35 9.37
N ASP A 236 0.17 6.76 10.29
CA ASP A 236 -1.18 7.19 10.61
C ASP A 236 -1.09 8.15 11.80
N VAL A 237 -1.73 9.31 11.69
CA VAL A 237 -1.75 10.34 12.74
C VAL A 237 -3.05 10.20 13.49
N THR A 238 -2.98 9.84 14.76
CA THR A 238 -4.17 9.53 15.59
C THR A 238 -4.81 10.74 16.23
N SER A 239 -4.14 11.89 16.21
CA SER A 239 -4.66 13.15 16.76
C SER A 239 -5.00 14.12 15.63
N HIS A 240 -6.23 14.65 15.67
CA HIS A 240 -6.65 15.70 14.76
C HIS A 240 -6.03 17.06 15.10
N THR A 241 -5.52 17.20 16.30
CA THR A 241 -4.86 18.40 16.80
C THR A 241 -3.42 18.43 16.35
N ILE A 242 -3.10 19.44 15.59
CA ILE A 242 -1.83 19.66 14.91
C ILE A 242 -0.75 20.08 15.90
N THR A 243 -0.12 19.13 16.52
CA THR A 243 1.15 19.45 17.19
C THR A 243 2.35 19.01 16.37
N GLY A 244 2.16 18.16 15.39
CA GLY A 244 3.28 17.52 14.66
C GLY A 244 4.17 16.74 15.62
N ASP A 245 3.63 16.35 16.76
CA ASP A 245 4.36 15.61 17.78
C ASP A 245 4.59 14.18 17.28
N PRO A 246 5.83 13.70 17.27
CA PRO A 246 6.13 12.30 16.93
C PRO A 246 5.38 11.28 17.78
N ASP A 247 4.92 11.65 18.98
CA ASP A 247 4.19 10.76 19.88
C ASP A 247 2.77 10.42 19.41
N ASP A 248 2.19 11.25 18.52
CA ASP A 248 0.89 10.99 17.89
C ASP A 248 0.98 10.09 16.64
N LEU A 249 2.17 9.69 16.25
CA LEU A 249 2.40 8.89 15.07
C LEU A 249 2.25 7.39 15.37
N SER A 250 1.40 6.73 14.65
CA SER A 250 1.15 5.29 14.75
C SER A 250 1.37 4.56 13.42
N ASN A 251 1.38 3.24 13.47
CA ASN A 251 1.44 2.39 12.27
C ASN A 251 2.58 2.73 11.30
N ARG A 252 3.79 2.93 11.84
CA ARG A 252 4.99 3.21 11.05
C ARG A 252 5.21 2.14 9.98
N ALA A 253 5.23 2.53 8.71
CA ALA A 253 5.46 1.64 7.58
C ALA A 253 6.56 2.21 6.67
N VAL A 254 7.66 1.47 6.48
CA VAL A 254 8.70 1.82 5.52
C VAL A 254 8.20 1.56 4.11
N MET A 255 8.20 2.58 3.27
CA MET A 255 7.70 2.55 1.90
C MET A 255 8.81 2.42 0.86
N ALA A 256 9.92 3.11 1.06
CA ALA A 256 11.12 3.04 0.24
C ALA A 256 12.35 3.35 1.09
N GLU A 257 13.48 2.79 0.70
CA GLU A 257 14.77 2.97 1.35
C GLU A 257 15.81 3.51 0.35
N TYR A 258 16.95 3.96 0.86
CA TYR A 258 18.07 4.48 0.07
C TYR A 258 17.73 5.72 -0.76
N LEU A 259 16.96 6.63 -0.17
CA LEU A 259 16.71 7.94 -0.75
C LEU A 259 17.92 8.84 -0.51
N LYS A 260 18.27 9.61 -1.54
CA LYS A 260 19.43 10.49 -1.49
C LYS A 260 19.14 11.86 -0.88
N ASP A 261 17.90 12.30 -0.96
CA ASP A 261 17.48 13.65 -0.55
C ASP A 261 16.55 13.58 0.65
N ASP A 262 16.65 14.55 1.54
CA ASP A 262 15.80 14.70 2.74
C ASP A 262 14.62 15.65 2.53
N SER A 263 14.56 16.37 1.38
CA SER A 263 13.49 17.33 1.06
C SER A 263 12.74 16.94 -0.22
N ALA A 264 11.95 15.89 -0.16
CA ALA A 264 11.29 15.33 -1.35
C ALA A 264 9.93 15.95 -1.66
N PHE A 265 9.30 16.68 -0.73
CA PHE A 265 7.93 17.12 -0.93
C PHE A 265 7.83 18.63 -1.10
N SER A 266 7.07 19.04 -2.10
CA SER A 266 6.58 20.41 -2.22
C SER A 266 5.11 20.45 -2.56
N THR A 267 4.40 21.46 -2.10
CA THR A 267 2.98 21.67 -2.40
C THR A 267 2.78 23.00 -3.09
N ILE A 268 1.92 23.00 -4.10
CA ILE A 268 1.45 24.24 -4.73
C ILE A 268 -0.04 24.33 -4.46
N GLY A 269 -0.46 25.33 -3.70
CA GLY A 269 -1.86 25.53 -3.32
C GLY A 269 -2.80 25.63 -4.52
N ALA A 270 -4.05 25.27 -4.30
CA ALA A 270 -5.11 25.42 -5.29
C ALA A 270 -5.36 26.90 -5.60
N ASN A 271 -5.78 27.18 -6.82
CA ASN A 271 -6.30 28.47 -7.23
C ASN A 271 -7.51 28.29 -8.14
N LEU A 272 -8.16 29.39 -8.57
CA LEU A 272 -9.36 29.33 -9.42
C LEU A 272 -9.18 28.58 -10.75
N GLN A 273 -7.94 28.36 -11.18
CA GLN A 273 -7.62 27.73 -12.48
C GLN A 273 -6.96 26.36 -12.34
N ARG A 274 -6.57 25.96 -11.12
CA ARG A 274 -5.78 24.74 -10.89
C ARG A 274 -6.03 24.20 -9.48
N ASN A 275 -6.19 22.88 -9.41
CA ASN A 275 -6.19 22.14 -8.15
C ASN A 275 -4.81 22.21 -7.46
N SER A 276 -4.75 21.90 -6.17
CA SER A 276 -3.48 21.76 -5.46
C SER A 276 -2.63 20.65 -6.10
N ILE A 277 -1.32 20.86 -6.17
CA ILE A 277 -0.36 19.91 -6.70
C ILE A 277 0.65 19.59 -5.60
N VAL A 278 0.92 18.30 -5.43
CA VAL A 278 2.02 17.77 -4.62
C VAL A 278 3.08 17.27 -5.59
N SER A 279 4.32 17.69 -5.40
CA SER A 279 5.47 17.25 -6.20
C SER A 279 6.65 16.92 -5.30
#